data_3b72483bb716e8b8e1eab74cfab554aa
#
_entry.id   3b72483bb716e8b8e1eab74cfab554aa
#
_cell.length_a   1.000
_cell.length_b   1.000
_cell.length_c   1.000
_cell.angle_alpha   90.00
_cell.angle_beta   90.00
_cell.angle_gamma   90.00
#
_symmetry.space_group_name_H-M   'P 1'
#
loop_
_entity.id
_entity.type
_entity.pdbx_description
1 polymer ?
#
loop_
_entity_poly.entity_id
_entity_poly.type
_entity_poly.pdbx_seq_one_letter_code
_entity_poly.pdbx_strand_id
1 'polypeptide(L)'
;RVFDEQFFLAIERSRRAGDPVSVMMIDLDHFKQINDDHGHQAGDDALRQIGRLLLGRRRVTDLVARYGGEEFVWVLPGARTENAVEVAEWLRRAIAEVTVQTGQGRLGLTVSIGLATFDPQAHGPIGSATVLEVADQALRDAKTAGRNRVVVRALGAERDTGPEAGAAPPADESGEEEPGMTRYR
;
A
#
# COMPACT_ATOMS: atom_id res chain seq x y z
N ARG A 1 8.92 -13.46 2.54
CA ARG A 1 10.39 -13.33 2.68
C ARG A 1 11.07 -12.90 1.39
N VAL A 2 10.98 -13.70 0.30
CA VAL A 2 11.66 -13.35 -0.98
C VAL A 2 11.13 -12.03 -1.55
N PHE A 3 9.81 -11.82 -1.54
CA PHE A 3 9.21 -10.57 -2.00
C PHE A 3 9.69 -9.38 -1.17
N ASP A 4 9.67 -9.46 0.15
CA ASP A 4 10.04 -8.37 1.06
C ASP A 4 11.50 -7.92 0.83
N GLU A 5 12.42 -8.88 0.65
CA GLU A 5 13.82 -8.62 0.33
C GLU A 5 13.97 -7.92 -1.03
N GLN A 6 13.28 -8.40 -2.06
CA GLN A 6 13.35 -7.81 -3.40
C GLN A 6 12.70 -6.42 -3.43
N PHE A 7 11.61 -6.22 -2.71
CA PHE A 7 10.96 -4.91 -2.62
C PHE A 7 11.83 -3.91 -1.85
N PHE A 8 12.42 -4.32 -0.72
CA PHE A 8 13.40 -3.50 -0.01
C PHE A 8 14.54 -3.06 -0.94
N LEU A 9 15.12 -3.99 -1.71
CA LEU A 9 16.19 -3.68 -2.66
C LEU A 9 15.71 -2.74 -3.78
N ALA A 10 14.45 -2.83 -4.22
CA ALA A 10 13.90 -1.91 -5.21
C ALA A 10 13.81 -0.48 -4.66
N ILE A 11 13.36 -0.30 -3.41
CA ILE A 11 13.34 1.00 -2.73
C ILE A 11 14.76 1.56 -2.55
N GLU A 12 15.72 0.74 -2.13
CA GLU A 12 17.10 1.18 -1.96
C GLU A 12 17.80 1.55 -3.28
N ARG A 13 17.47 0.86 -4.38
CA ARG A 13 17.94 1.23 -5.73
C ARG A 13 17.32 2.55 -6.18
N SER A 14 16.02 2.73 -5.96
CA SER A 14 15.30 3.97 -6.23
C SER A 14 15.97 5.16 -5.54
N ARG A 15 16.27 5.04 -4.25
CA ARG A 15 16.98 6.11 -3.50
C ARG A 15 18.31 6.50 -4.10
N ARG A 16 19.09 5.49 -4.52
CA ARG A 16 20.42 5.75 -5.11
C ARG A 16 20.34 6.33 -6.51
N ALA A 17 19.36 5.91 -7.29
CA ALA A 17 19.17 6.38 -8.68
C ALA A 17 18.42 7.71 -8.77
N GLY A 18 17.62 8.08 -7.72
CA GLY A 18 16.72 9.22 -7.77
C GLY A 18 15.44 8.94 -8.55
N ASP A 19 15.13 7.68 -8.86
CA ASP A 19 13.98 7.27 -9.66
C ASP A 19 12.83 6.82 -8.77
N PRO A 20 11.55 7.11 -9.13
CA PRO A 20 10.40 6.68 -8.34
C PRO A 20 10.18 5.17 -8.41
N VAL A 21 9.46 4.64 -7.42
CA VAL A 21 8.93 3.27 -7.40
C VAL A 21 7.46 3.33 -7.03
N SER A 22 6.60 2.76 -7.88
CA SER A 22 5.19 2.57 -7.55
C SER A 22 4.93 1.14 -7.12
N VAL A 23 4.02 0.96 -6.17
CA VAL A 23 3.54 -0.35 -5.73
C VAL A 23 2.02 -0.40 -5.78
N MET A 24 1.49 -1.50 -6.29
CA MET A 24 0.06 -1.79 -6.33
C MET A 24 -0.25 -3.01 -5.47
N MET A 25 -1.19 -2.87 -4.54
CA MET A 25 -1.87 -3.98 -3.89
C MET A 25 -3.16 -4.26 -4.65
N ILE A 26 -3.36 -5.51 -5.04
CA ILE A 26 -4.44 -5.95 -5.94
C ILE A 26 -5.17 -7.09 -5.25
N ASP A 27 -6.50 -7.03 -5.21
CA ASP A 27 -7.33 -8.04 -4.57
C ASP A 27 -8.52 -8.40 -5.47
N LEU A 28 -8.79 -9.70 -5.59
CA LEU A 28 -9.93 -10.20 -6.36
C LEU A 28 -11.22 -9.97 -5.57
N ASP A 29 -12.08 -9.13 -6.12
CA ASP A 29 -13.35 -8.78 -5.51
C ASP A 29 -14.25 -10.02 -5.33
N HIS A 30 -14.87 -10.12 -4.17
CA HIS A 30 -15.83 -11.19 -3.83
C HIS A 30 -15.28 -12.61 -3.91
N PHE A 31 -13.97 -12.82 -3.75
CA PHE A 31 -13.33 -14.13 -3.89
C PHE A 31 -13.96 -15.22 -3.02
N LYS A 32 -14.30 -14.90 -1.76
CA LYS A 32 -15.00 -15.84 -0.89
C LYS A 32 -16.34 -16.27 -1.49
N GLN A 33 -17.13 -15.33 -2.01
CA GLN A 33 -18.42 -15.63 -2.64
C GLN A 33 -18.22 -16.50 -3.90
N ILE A 34 -17.18 -16.23 -4.70
CA ILE A 34 -16.83 -17.08 -5.85
C ILE A 34 -16.60 -18.53 -5.42
N ASN A 35 -15.82 -18.73 -4.34
CA ASN A 35 -15.59 -20.08 -3.80
C ASN A 35 -16.87 -20.73 -3.26
N ASP A 36 -17.69 -19.96 -2.53
CA ASP A 36 -18.92 -20.47 -1.90
C ASP A 36 -19.95 -20.85 -2.98
N ASP A 37 -20.11 -20.04 -4.03
CA ASP A 37 -21.13 -20.25 -5.08
C ASP A 37 -20.67 -21.21 -6.18
N HIS A 38 -19.39 -21.18 -6.57
CA HIS A 38 -18.86 -21.90 -7.74
C HIS A 38 -17.81 -22.97 -7.39
N GLY A 39 -17.45 -23.10 -6.11
CA GLY A 39 -16.45 -24.05 -5.61
C GLY A 39 -15.01 -23.54 -5.75
N HIS A 40 -14.11 -24.11 -4.96
CA HIS A 40 -12.69 -23.72 -4.90
C HIS A 40 -11.96 -23.83 -6.24
N GLN A 41 -12.36 -24.75 -7.12
CA GLN A 41 -11.77 -24.86 -8.46
C GLN A 41 -11.99 -23.59 -9.29
N ALA A 42 -13.19 -22.98 -9.21
CA ALA A 42 -13.49 -21.72 -9.90
C ALA A 42 -12.66 -20.56 -9.36
N GLY A 43 -12.49 -20.49 -8.02
CA GLY A 43 -11.59 -19.53 -7.39
C GLY A 43 -10.13 -19.69 -7.82
N ASP A 44 -9.64 -20.92 -7.88
CA ASP A 44 -8.29 -21.21 -8.37
C ASP A 44 -8.11 -20.82 -9.84
N ASP A 45 -9.11 -21.06 -10.68
CA ASP A 45 -9.07 -20.67 -12.09
C ASP A 45 -9.09 -19.15 -12.25
N ALA A 46 -9.87 -18.44 -11.43
CA ALA A 46 -9.88 -16.98 -11.36
C ALA A 46 -8.48 -16.43 -11.00
N LEU A 47 -7.86 -16.95 -9.94
CA LEU A 47 -6.52 -16.54 -9.52
C LEU A 47 -5.45 -16.83 -10.60
N ARG A 48 -5.56 -17.97 -11.29
CA ARG A 48 -4.66 -18.29 -12.42
C ARG A 48 -4.79 -17.31 -13.57
N GLN A 49 -6.01 -16.86 -13.90
CA GLN A 49 -6.25 -15.87 -14.96
C GLN A 49 -5.61 -14.53 -14.59
N ILE A 50 -5.80 -14.05 -13.35
CA ILE A 50 -5.16 -12.82 -12.86
C ILE A 50 -3.64 -12.95 -12.94
N GLY A 51 -3.08 -14.04 -12.43
CA GLY A 51 -1.64 -14.29 -12.48
C GLY A 51 -1.07 -14.28 -13.91
N ARG A 52 -1.80 -14.83 -14.89
CA ARG A 52 -1.39 -14.79 -16.32
C ARG A 52 -1.38 -13.37 -16.88
N LEU A 53 -2.38 -12.56 -16.56
CA LEU A 53 -2.44 -11.17 -17.01
C LEU A 53 -1.28 -10.34 -16.41
N LEU A 54 -1.03 -10.49 -15.12
CA LEU A 54 0.09 -9.83 -14.43
C LEU A 54 1.42 -10.21 -15.07
N LEU A 55 1.68 -11.50 -15.22
CA LEU A 55 2.94 -12.01 -15.78
C LEU A 55 3.11 -11.66 -17.26
N GLY A 56 2.03 -11.60 -18.03
CA GLY A 56 2.05 -11.26 -19.45
C GLY A 56 2.34 -9.78 -19.73
N ARG A 57 2.09 -8.89 -18.76
CA ARG A 57 2.27 -7.44 -18.92
C ARG A 57 3.51 -6.90 -18.20
N ARG A 58 4.05 -7.64 -17.22
CA ARG A 58 5.19 -7.17 -16.42
C ARG A 58 6.43 -6.93 -17.27
N ARG A 59 7.20 -5.92 -16.93
CA ARG A 59 8.55 -5.70 -17.43
C ARG A 59 9.53 -6.62 -16.70
N VAL A 60 10.73 -6.80 -17.26
CA VAL A 60 11.80 -7.60 -16.61
C VAL A 60 12.19 -7.03 -15.24
N THR A 61 12.08 -5.72 -15.08
CA THR A 61 12.40 -5.01 -13.82
C THR A 61 11.29 -5.05 -12.79
N ASP A 62 10.06 -5.41 -13.19
CA ASP A 62 8.92 -5.42 -12.31
C ASP A 62 8.94 -6.64 -11.38
N LEU A 63 8.45 -6.46 -10.15
CA LEU A 63 8.23 -7.54 -9.21
C LEU A 63 6.74 -7.82 -9.13
N VAL A 64 6.35 -9.06 -9.39
CA VAL A 64 4.97 -9.53 -9.23
C VAL A 64 4.98 -10.72 -8.30
N ALA A 65 4.13 -10.70 -7.29
CA ALA A 65 3.96 -11.81 -6.35
C ALA A 65 2.50 -11.99 -5.95
N ARG A 66 2.12 -13.21 -5.61
CA ARG A 66 0.91 -13.49 -4.83
C ARG A 66 1.25 -13.23 -3.37
N TYR A 67 0.61 -12.25 -2.76
CA TYR A 67 0.93 -11.75 -1.43
C TYR A 67 0.11 -12.45 -0.34
N GLY A 68 -1.13 -12.77 -0.65
CA GLY A 68 -2.08 -13.46 0.23
C GLY A 68 -2.92 -14.51 -0.53
N GLY A 69 -4.04 -14.92 0.07
CA GLY A 69 -4.96 -15.89 -0.53
C GLY A 69 -5.51 -15.43 -1.89
N GLU A 70 -6.03 -14.22 -1.96
CA GLU A 70 -6.60 -13.59 -3.16
C GLU A 70 -5.89 -12.29 -3.55
N GLU A 71 -4.78 -11.98 -2.87
CA GLU A 71 -4.06 -10.73 -3.00
C GLU A 71 -2.79 -10.92 -3.83
N PHE A 72 -2.54 -9.96 -4.72
CA PHE A 72 -1.32 -9.84 -5.50
C PHE A 72 -0.67 -8.49 -5.22
N VAL A 73 0.64 -8.44 -5.42
CA VAL A 73 1.41 -7.22 -5.37
C VAL A 73 2.20 -7.06 -6.66
N TRP A 74 2.24 -5.85 -7.18
CA TRP A 74 3.03 -5.49 -8.36
C TRP A 74 3.82 -4.23 -8.07
N VAL A 75 5.15 -4.35 -8.11
CA VAL A 75 6.09 -3.24 -7.95
C VAL A 75 6.61 -2.83 -9.31
N LEU A 76 6.60 -1.54 -9.58
CA LEU A 76 6.96 -0.89 -10.84
C LEU A 76 8.15 0.06 -10.62
N PRO A 77 9.40 -0.41 -10.65
CA PRO A 77 10.57 0.45 -10.55
C PRO A 77 10.62 1.46 -11.71
N GLY A 78 10.97 2.70 -11.41
CA GLY A 78 11.04 3.80 -12.38
C GLY A 78 9.67 4.37 -12.78
N ALA A 79 8.57 3.87 -12.24
CA ALA A 79 7.23 4.37 -12.58
C ALA A 79 6.80 5.49 -11.63
N ARG A 80 6.42 6.64 -12.18
CA ARG A 80 5.68 7.70 -11.48
C ARG A 80 4.22 7.30 -11.30
N THR A 81 3.51 8.01 -10.43
CA THR A 81 2.12 7.74 -10.11
C THR A 81 1.24 7.65 -11.35
N GLU A 82 1.37 8.59 -12.29
CA GLU A 82 0.55 8.65 -13.49
C GLU A 82 0.69 7.38 -14.35
N ASN A 83 1.93 6.96 -14.60
CA ASN A 83 2.21 5.75 -15.36
C ASN A 83 1.70 4.48 -14.64
N ALA A 84 1.84 4.45 -13.31
CA ALA A 84 1.36 3.33 -12.51
C ALA A 84 -0.18 3.24 -12.50
N VAL A 85 -0.87 4.39 -12.48
CA VAL A 85 -2.35 4.45 -12.62
C VAL A 85 -2.80 3.91 -13.97
N GLU A 86 -2.11 4.26 -15.06
CA GLU A 86 -2.43 3.71 -16.40
C GLU A 86 -2.32 2.17 -16.43
N VAL A 87 -1.26 1.62 -15.82
CA VAL A 87 -1.06 0.17 -15.71
C VAL A 87 -2.13 -0.47 -14.84
N ALA A 88 -2.47 0.14 -13.70
CA ALA A 88 -3.51 -0.35 -12.80
C ALA A 88 -4.90 -0.35 -13.45
N GLU A 89 -5.28 0.73 -14.14
CA GLU A 89 -6.55 0.84 -14.84
C GLU A 89 -6.63 -0.12 -16.04
N TRP A 90 -5.52 -0.31 -16.76
CA TRP A 90 -5.45 -1.34 -17.78
C TRP A 90 -5.72 -2.73 -17.18
N LEU A 91 -5.04 -3.09 -16.09
CA LEU A 91 -5.21 -4.38 -15.42
C LEU A 91 -6.65 -4.58 -14.96
N ARG A 92 -7.22 -3.59 -14.29
CA ARG A 92 -8.61 -3.63 -13.81
C ARG A 92 -9.60 -3.91 -14.95
N ARG A 93 -9.45 -3.20 -16.08
CA ARG A 93 -10.31 -3.41 -17.28
C ARG A 93 -10.07 -4.77 -17.90
N ALA A 94 -8.81 -5.18 -18.07
CA ALA A 94 -8.47 -6.48 -18.63
C ALA A 94 -9.06 -7.63 -17.81
N ILE A 95 -9.05 -7.52 -16.46
CA ILE A 95 -9.68 -8.52 -15.60
C ILE A 95 -11.20 -8.50 -15.72
N ALA A 96 -11.82 -7.33 -15.84
CA ALA A 96 -13.29 -7.23 -16.03
C ALA A 96 -13.77 -7.86 -17.34
N GLU A 97 -12.90 -8.03 -18.33
CA GLU A 97 -13.19 -8.74 -19.59
C GLU A 97 -12.98 -10.27 -19.47
N VAL A 98 -12.30 -10.72 -18.40
CA VAL A 98 -12.07 -12.16 -18.17
C VAL A 98 -13.37 -12.84 -17.79
N THR A 99 -13.59 -13.99 -18.37
CA THR A 99 -14.68 -14.89 -17.98
C THR A 99 -14.12 -16.26 -17.64
N VAL A 100 -14.42 -16.72 -16.43
CA VAL A 100 -14.12 -18.09 -15.98
C VAL A 100 -15.33 -18.97 -16.27
N GLN A 101 -15.08 -20.13 -16.91
CA GLN A 101 -16.12 -21.13 -17.10
C GLN A 101 -16.25 -21.95 -15.82
N THR A 102 -17.46 -22.06 -15.30
CA THR A 102 -17.78 -22.86 -14.11
C THR A 102 -18.86 -23.89 -14.43
N GLY A 103 -19.09 -24.84 -13.54
CA GLY A 103 -20.20 -25.80 -13.66
C GLY A 103 -21.59 -25.14 -13.66
N GLN A 104 -21.69 -23.89 -13.24
CA GLN A 104 -22.92 -23.09 -13.15
C GLN A 104 -23.02 -22.00 -14.23
N GLY A 105 -22.07 -21.94 -15.17
CA GLY A 105 -22.03 -20.96 -16.24
C GLY A 105 -20.79 -20.08 -16.24
N ARG A 106 -20.93 -18.87 -16.80
CA ARG A 106 -19.83 -17.92 -16.97
C ARG A 106 -19.76 -16.97 -15.78
N LEU A 107 -18.60 -16.86 -15.17
CA LEU A 107 -18.29 -15.97 -14.05
C LEU A 107 -17.42 -14.80 -14.54
N GLY A 108 -17.88 -13.56 -14.35
CA GLY A 108 -17.07 -12.35 -14.54
C GLY A 108 -16.25 -12.06 -13.29
N LEU A 109 -15.07 -11.44 -13.48
CA LEU A 109 -14.16 -11.09 -12.40
C LEU A 109 -14.00 -9.58 -12.31
N THR A 110 -13.80 -9.04 -11.11
CA THR A 110 -13.33 -7.68 -10.88
C THR A 110 -12.25 -7.65 -9.82
N VAL A 111 -11.43 -6.60 -9.83
CA VAL A 111 -10.39 -6.38 -8.82
C VAL A 111 -10.45 -4.96 -8.28
N SER A 112 -10.12 -4.84 -7.01
CA SER A 112 -9.81 -3.56 -6.37
C SER A 112 -8.30 -3.40 -6.31
N ILE A 113 -7.80 -2.19 -6.55
CA ILE A 113 -6.37 -1.88 -6.61
C ILE A 113 -6.08 -0.65 -5.76
N GLY A 114 -5.15 -0.79 -4.82
CA GLY A 114 -4.56 0.31 -4.07
C GLY A 114 -3.15 0.60 -4.57
N LEU A 115 -2.81 1.87 -4.78
CA LEU A 115 -1.55 2.32 -5.33
C LEU A 115 -0.89 3.36 -4.44
N ALA A 116 0.43 3.21 -4.22
CA ALA A 116 1.29 4.21 -3.62
C ALA A 116 2.59 4.33 -4.42
N THR A 117 3.15 5.54 -4.47
CA THR A 117 4.41 5.82 -5.18
C THR A 117 5.42 6.43 -4.22
N PHE A 118 6.58 5.82 -4.10
CA PHE A 118 7.75 6.39 -3.45
C PHE A 118 8.56 7.17 -4.49
N ASP A 119 8.76 8.47 -4.25
CA ASP A 119 9.66 9.32 -5.02
C ASP A 119 10.77 9.81 -4.07
N PRO A 120 12.02 9.38 -4.23
CA PRO A 120 13.12 9.77 -3.34
C PRO A 120 13.45 11.26 -3.38
N GLN A 121 12.97 12.00 -4.39
CA GLN A 121 13.15 13.45 -4.48
C GLN A 121 12.08 14.22 -3.69
N ALA A 122 10.91 13.61 -3.49
CA ALA A 122 9.78 14.23 -2.79
C ALA A 122 9.62 13.72 -1.36
N HIS A 123 10.07 12.50 -1.10
CA HIS A 123 9.89 11.82 0.18
C HIS A 123 11.23 11.63 0.88
N GLY A 124 11.25 11.83 2.19
CA GLY A 124 12.38 11.53 3.04
C GLY A 124 12.69 10.01 3.12
N PRO A 125 13.43 9.57 4.13
CA PRO A 125 13.83 8.16 4.29
C PRO A 125 12.64 7.27 4.74
N ILE A 126 11.72 6.99 3.83
CA ILE A 126 10.56 6.11 4.08
C ILE A 126 10.95 4.65 3.82
N GLY A 127 10.62 3.74 4.74
CA GLY A 127 10.87 2.31 4.61
C GLY A 127 9.95 1.64 3.58
N SER A 128 10.39 0.50 3.00
CA SER A 128 9.56 -0.29 2.08
C SER A 128 8.24 -0.74 2.73
N ALA A 129 8.26 -1.07 4.02
CA ALA A 129 7.06 -1.45 4.77
C ALA A 129 6.01 -0.33 4.78
N THR A 130 6.40 0.92 4.99
CA THR A 130 5.49 2.09 4.97
C THR A 130 4.87 2.29 3.59
N VAL A 131 5.66 2.14 2.51
CA VAL A 131 5.13 2.25 1.14
C VAL A 131 4.07 1.19 0.87
N LEU A 132 4.33 -0.05 1.31
CA LEU A 132 3.40 -1.17 1.16
C LEU A 132 2.12 -0.94 1.99
N GLU A 133 2.25 -0.45 3.22
CA GLU A 133 1.12 -0.14 4.11
C GLU A 133 0.20 0.93 3.51
N VAL A 134 0.77 1.98 2.89
CA VAL A 134 -0.03 3.02 2.23
C VAL A 134 -0.77 2.47 1.02
N ALA A 135 -0.16 1.57 0.23
CA ALA A 135 -0.82 0.90 -0.88
C ALA A 135 -1.94 -0.03 -0.40
N ASP A 136 -1.73 -0.76 0.70
CA ASP A 136 -2.75 -1.60 1.33
C ASP A 136 -3.93 -0.76 1.90
N GLN A 137 -3.64 0.41 2.50
CA GLN A 137 -4.70 1.33 2.90
C GLN A 137 -5.51 1.85 1.69
N ALA A 138 -4.84 2.17 0.57
CA ALA A 138 -5.51 2.55 -0.66
C ALA A 138 -6.40 1.41 -1.21
N LEU A 139 -5.96 0.15 -1.08
CA LEU A 139 -6.78 -1.02 -1.43
C LEU A 139 -8.04 -1.13 -0.55
N ARG A 140 -7.91 -0.91 0.76
CA ARG A 140 -9.07 -0.87 1.67
C ARG A 140 -10.07 0.21 1.27
N ASP A 141 -9.57 1.39 0.88
CA ASP A 141 -10.43 2.48 0.39
C ASP A 141 -11.13 2.09 -0.91
N ALA A 142 -10.43 1.43 -1.84
CA ALA A 142 -11.03 0.93 -3.08
C ALA A 142 -12.18 -0.05 -2.80
N LYS A 143 -11.98 -0.99 -1.87
CA LYS A 143 -13.01 -1.94 -1.44
C LYS A 143 -14.21 -1.25 -0.79
N THR A 144 -13.97 -0.27 0.09
CA THR A 144 -15.01 0.48 0.80
C THR A 144 -15.80 1.38 -0.14
N ALA A 145 -15.14 1.98 -1.13
CA ALA A 145 -15.76 2.88 -2.10
C ALA A 145 -16.61 2.16 -3.17
N GLY A 146 -16.77 0.83 -3.09
CA GLY A 146 -17.64 0.03 -3.97
C GLY A 146 -16.91 -0.86 -4.94
N ARG A 147 -15.64 -1.18 -4.68
CA ARG A 147 -14.80 -2.14 -5.44
C ARG A 147 -14.60 -1.78 -6.92
N ASN A 148 -14.00 -2.69 -7.69
CA ASN A 148 -13.74 -2.57 -9.14
C ASN A 148 -13.16 -1.19 -9.51
N ARG A 149 -12.11 -0.76 -8.79
CA ARG A 149 -11.48 0.55 -8.97
C ARG A 149 -10.04 0.59 -8.54
N VAL A 150 -9.36 1.62 -9.01
CA VAL A 150 -8.04 2.03 -8.55
C VAL A 150 -8.19 3.19 -7.57
N VAL A 151 -7.51 3.12 -6.43
CA VAL A 151 -7.37 4.23 -5.49
C VAL A 151 -5.89 4.48 -5.28
N VAL A 152 -5.49 5.76 -5.33
CA VAL A 152 -4.13 6.20 -5.07
C VAL A 152 -4.07 6.89 -3.72
N ARG A 153 -3.08 6.55 -2.91
CA ARG A 153 -2.73 7.33 -1.71
C ARG A 153 -1.33 7.90 -1.84
N ALA A 154 -1.19 9.18 -1.49
CA ALA A 154 0.11 9.81 -1.36
C ALA A 154 0.82 9.28 -0.10
N LEU A 155 2.13 9.06 -0.21
CA LEU A 155 2.97 8.90 0.97
C LEU A 155 2.99 10.24 1.70
N GLY A 156 2.68 10.24 3.01
CA GLY A 156 2.86 11.44 3.83
C GLY A 156 4.34 11.84 3.81
N ALA A 157 4.64 13.13 3.70
CA ALA A 157 5.88 13.61 4.27
C ALA A 157 5.78 13.27 5.76
N GLU A 158 6.69 12.46 6.29
CA GLU A 158 6.79 12.30 7.73
C GLU A 158 6.92 13.71 8.30
N ARG A 159 5.84 14.20 8.90
CA ARG A 159 6.01 15.27 9.87
C ARG A 159 6.84 14.60 10.95
N ASP A 160 8.10 15.02 11.05
CA ASP A 160 8.91 14.80 12.22
C ASP A 160 8.08 15.28 13.43
N THR A 161 7.30 14.37 14.01
CA THR A 161 6.80 14.52 15.36
C THR A 161 7.96 14.16 16.27
N GLY A 162 9.00 14.99 16.19
CA GLY A 162 9.94 15.09 17.30
C GLY A 162 9.11 15.26 18.56
N PRO A 163 9.53 14.69 19.70
CA PRO A 163 8.78 14.78 20.94
C PRO A 163 8.51 16.27 21.19
N GLU A 164 7.24 16.64 21.32
CA GLU A 164 6.85 17.97 21.80
C GLU A 164 7.71 18.25 23.05
N ALA A 165 8.63 19.18 22.90
CA ALA A 165 9.38 19.70 24.03
C ALA A 165 8.33 20.17 25.03
N GLY A 166 8.26 19.46 26.14
CA GLY A 166 7.27 19.67 27.17
C GLY A 166 7.12 21.15 27.48
N ALA A 167 5.92 21.64 27.38
CA ALA A 167 5.54 22.93 27.90
C ALA A 167 6.01 22.98 29.36
N ALA A 168 6.93 23.89 29.65
CA ALA A 168 7.30 24.20 31.01
C ALA A 168 6.02 24.67 31.75
N PRO A 169 5.78 24.21 32.98
CA PRO A 169 4.66 24.72 33.74
C PRO A 169 4.87 26.21 34.02
N PRO A 170 3.79 27.03 34.05
CA PRO A 170 3.88 28.43 34.34
C PRO A 170 4.49 28.65 35.74
N ALA A 171 5.43 29.57 35.83
CA ALA A 171 5.98 30.01 37.11
C ALA A 171 4.83 30.60 37.96
N ASP A 172 4.67 30.05 39.14
CA ASP A 172 3.81 30.57 40.19
C ASP A 172 4.50 31.79 40.80
N GLU A 173 4.05 32.99 40.43
CA GLU A 173 4.34 34.23 41.16
C GLU A 173 3.33 34.34 42.29
N SER A 174 3.68 33.95 43.46
CA SER A 174 3.09 34.52 44.68
C SER A 174 4.17 34.72 45.69
N GLY A 175 4.45 36.03 45.84
CA GLY A 175 5.32 36.58 46.83
C GLY A 175 4.75 36.49 48.24
N GLU A 176 5.54 36.90 49.09
CA GLU A 176 5.39 37.54 50.39
C GLU A 176 6.26 36.90 51.47
N GLU A 177 7.31 37.66 51.76
CA GLU A 177 7.61 38.29 53.02
C GLU A 177 8.12 37.42 54.19
N GLU A 178 9.32 37.80 54.55
CA GLU A 178 10.04 37.69 55.82
C GLU A 178 9.16 38.03 57.06
N PRO A 179 9.68 37.96 58.33
CA PRO A 179 11.03 37.66 58.78
C PRO A 179 11.09 36.83 60.11
N GLY A 180 12.26 36.54 60.55
CA GLY A 180 12.44 36.57 62.00
C GLY A 180 13.06 35.35 62.69
N MET A 181 14.29 35.55 63.01
CA MET A 181 14.90 35.42 64.36
C MET A 181 15.28 34.04 64.90
N THR A 182 16.57 33.83 64.95
CA THR A 182 17.40 33.69 66.15
C THR A 182 17.45 32.36 66.92
N ARG A 183 18.68 31.83 66.98
CA ARG A 183 19.43 31.30 68.14
C ARG A 183 19.48 29.79 68.41
N TYR A 184 20.76 29.44 68.59
CA TYR A 184 21.41 28.50 69.59
C TYR A 184 21.02 27.01 69.51
N ARG A 185 21.90 26.11 69.44
CA ARG A 185 23.27 25.82 69.96
C ARG A 185 23.99 24.85 69.03
#